data_63de479da4595d6e0ea8d2bc2607c63b
#
_entry.id   63de479da4595d6e0ea8d2bc2607c63b
#
_cell.length_a   1.000
_cell.length_b   1.000
_cell.length_c   1.000
_cell.angle_alpha   90.00
_cell.angle_beta   90.00
_cell.angle_gamma   90.00
#
_symmetry.space_group_name_H-M   'P 1'
#
loop_
_entity.id
_entity.type
_entity.pdbx_description
1 polymer ?
#
loop_
_entity_poly.entity_id
_entity_poly.type
_entity_poly.pdbx_seq_one_letter_code
_entity_poly.pdbx_strand_id
1 'polypeptide(L)'
;MALDTKIAYIDSQKILYESQAGKEAYKQLSAMKDQRAAELEKKQEKLKAMNEQLQAKSATMSTAARDDMEAKYDKELKEYNRTLKDAQDDLKRKEMEFLKPFSKDLDEIIKTYSEKNGIDIVLDKQNPAVVYAAPKIDITSQIITAFDKRNQEKKGKTK
;
A
#
# COMPACT_ATOMS: atom_id res chain seq x y z
N MET A 1 16.05 1.87 45.41
CA MET A 1 16.15 2.92 44.38
C MET A 1 14.98 2.70 43.43
N ALA A 2 14.06 3.66 43.31
CA ALA A 2 13.07 3.59 42.25
C ALA A 2 13.79 3.87 40.93
N LEU A 3 13.75 2.91 40.01
CA LEU A 3 14.17 3.14 38.62
C LEU A 3 13.15 4.10 38.02
N ASP A 4 13.58 5.32 37.72
CA ASP A 4 12.75 6.34 37.06
C ASP A 4 12.68 5.99 35.56
N THR A 5 11.90 4.93 35.25
CA THR A 5 11.76 4.37 33.91
C THR A 5 11.00 5.36 33.01
N LYS A 6 11.67 5.86 32.00
CA LYS A 6 11.08 6.82 31.04
C LYS A 6 10.40 6.06 29.89
N ILE A 7 9.09 6.22 29.82
CA ILE A 7 8.25 5.59 28.81
C ILE A 7 7.79 6.66 27.82
N ALA A 8 7.81 6.30 26.52
CA ALA A 8 7.21 7.10 25.44
C ALA A 8 6.30 6.22 24.59
N TYR A 9 5.46 6.83 23.77
CA TYR A 9 4.74 6.11 22.73
C TYR A 9 4.81 6.83 21.38
N ILE A 10 4.57 6.05 20.34
CA ILE A 10 4.45 6.50 18.95
C ILE A 10 3.13 6.03 18.37
N ASP A 11 2.70 6.67 17.30
CA ASP A 11 1.67 6.21 16.37
C ASP A 11 2.35 5.83 15.05
N SER A 12 2.67 4.55 14.88
CA SER A 12 3.38 4.06 13.69
C SER A 12 2.59 4.28 12.41
N GLN A 13 1.27 4.20 12.47
CA GLN A 13 0.38 4.49 11.35
C GLN A 13 0.46 5.97 10.94
N LYS A 14 0.44 6.87 11.92
CA LYS A 14 0.60 8.31 11.67
C LYS A 14 1.97 8.62 11.06
N ILE A 15 3.05 7.99 11.56
CA ILE A 15 4.39 8.13 11.00
C ILE A 15 4.40 7.68 9.53
N LEU A 16 3.76 6.55 9.21
CA LEU A 16 3.67 6.04 7.86
C LEU A 16 2.97 7.02 6.90
N TYR A 17 1.84 7.61 7.32
CA TYR A 17 1.06 8.46 6.44
C TYR A 17 1.54 9.92 6.39
N GLU A 18 2.18 10.43 7.43
CA GLU A 18 2.58 11.84 7.52
C GLU A 18 4.04 12.09 7.11
N SER A 19 4.92 11.07 7.16
CA SER A 19 6.28 11.20 6.67
C SER A 19 6.34 11.44 5.16
N GLN A 20 7.38 12.15 4.68
CA GLN A 20 7.56 12.40 3.25
C GLN A 20 7.67 11.10 2.44
N ALA A 21 8.42 10.11 2.95
CA ALA A 21 8.55 8.82 2.30
C ALA A 21 7.20 8.07 2.20
N GLY A 22 6.40 8.10 3.27
CA GLY A 22 5.07 7.50 3.27
C GLY A 22 4.11 8.18 2.29
N LYS A 23 4.11 9.51 2.25
CA LYS A 23 3.31 10.28 1.28
C LYS A 23 3.71 9.99 -0.17
N GLU A 24 5.01 9.90 -0.46
CA GLU A 24 5.52 9.55 -1.78
C GLU A 24 5.09 8.13 -2.19
N ALA A 25 5.23 7.17 -1.28
CA ALA A 25 4.81 5.78 -1.52
C ALA A 25 3.30 5.67 -1.75
N TYR A 26 2.50 6.32 -0.90
CA TYR A 26 1.05 6.35 -1.07
C TYR A 26 0.62 6.94 -2.42
N LYS A 27 1.27 8.04 -2.84
CA LYS A 27 1.03 8.65 -4.16
C LYS A 27 1.34 7.69 -5.30
N GLN A 28 2.46 6.96 -5.22
CA GLN A 28 2.84 5.97 -6.24
C GLN A 28 1.86 4.79 -6.28
N LEU A 29 1.45 4.27 -5.11
CA LEU A 29 0.48 3.19 -5.01
C LEU A 29 -0.90 3.61 -5.54
N SER A 30 -1.35 4.83 -5.22
CA SER A 30 -2.61 5.37 -5.74
C SER A 30 -2.58 5.50 -7.26
N ALA A 31 -1.53 6.10 -7.83
CA ALA A 31 -1.39 6.23 -9.27
C ALA A 31 -1.37 4.86 -9.99
N MET A 32 -0.69 3.87 -9.41
CA MET A 32 -0.67 2.50 -9.94
C MET A 32 -2.05 1.84 -9.86
N LYS A 33 -2.77 2.03 -8.75
CA LYS A 33 -4.15 1.55 -8.59
C LYS A 33 -5.08 2.15 -9.64
N ASP A 34 -5.00 3.46 -9.86
CA ASP A 34 -5.83 4.17 -10.83
C ASP A 34 -5.53 3.69 -12.27
N GLN A 35 -4.25 3.48 -12.60
CA GLN A 35 -3.86 2.94 -13.89
C GLN A 35 -4.40 1.53 -14.12
N ARG A 36 -4.29 0.66 -13.12
CA ARG A 36 -4.80 -0.71 -13.19
C ARG A 36 -6.33 -0.76 -13.24
N ALA A 37 -7.00 0.13 -12.51
CA ALA A 37 -8.46 0.27 -12.57
C ALA A 37 -8.93 0.66 -13.98
N ALA A 38 -8.30 1.64 -14.62
CA ALA A 38 -8.62 2.06 -15.97
C ALA A 38 -8.37 0.95 -17.03
N GLU A 39 -7.31 0.14 -16.84
CA GLU A 39 -7.04 -1.02 -17.70
C GLU A 39 -8.14 -2.08 -17.59
N LEU A 40 -8.55 -2.40 -16.35
CA LEU A 40 -9.61 -3.37 -16.06
C LEU A 40 -10.97 -2.89 -16.56
N GLU A 41 -11.30 -1.61 -16.41
CA GLU A 41 -12.53 -1.01 -16.91
C GLU A 41 -12.68 -1.19 -18.43
N LYS A 42 -11.62 -0.89 -19.20
CA LYS A 42 -11.63 -1.11 -20.65
C LYS A 42 -11.88 -2.57 -21.05
N LYS A 43 -11.27 -3.51 -20.32
CA LYS A 43 -11.50 -4.95 -20.55
C LYS A 43 -12.92 -5.36 -20.19
N GLN A 44 -13.46 -4.81 -19.12
CA GLN A 44 -14.84 -5.06 -18.69
C GLN A 44 -15.87 -4.52 -19.69
N GLU A 45 -15.65 -3.31 -20.22
CA GLU A 45 -16.50 -2.73 -21.28
C GLU A 45 -16.49 -3.60 -22.53
N LYS A 46 -15.28 -4.09 -22.93
CA LYS A 46 -15.15 -5.02 -24.05
C LYS A 46 -15.93 -6.31 -23.83
N LEU A 47 -15.82 -6.92 -22.66
CA LEU A 47 -16.58 -8.13 -22.31
C LEU A 47 -18.08 -7.89 -22.33
N LYS A 48 -18.53 -6.73 -21.80
CA LYS A 48 -19.93 -6.34 -21.83
C LYS A 48 -20.44 -6.22 -23.25
N ALA A 49 -19.72 -5.51 -24.13
CA ALA A 49 -20.09 -5.37 -25.54
C ALA A 49 -20.15 -6.71 -26.28
N MET A 50 -19.20 -7.63 -26.02
CA MET A 50 -19.20 -8.98 -26.60
C MET A 50 -20.40 -9.80 -26.12
N ASN A 51 -20.77 -9.72 -24.85
CA ASN A 51 -21.93 -10.41 -24.30
C ASN A 51 -23.24 -9.87 -24.88
N GLU A 52 -23.37 -8.54 -25.01
CA GLU A 52 -24.54 -7.92 -25.65
C GLU A 52 -24.69 -8.34 -27.12
N GLN A 53 -23.58 -8.44 -27.85
CA GLN A 53 -23.58 -8.93 -29.24
C GLN A 53 -24.00 -10.40 -29.32
N LEU A 54 -23.50 -11.25 -28.43
CA LEU A 54 -23.90 -12.66 -28.34
C LEU A 54 -25.40 -12.78 -28.11
N GLN A 55 -25.95 -12.03 -27.15
CA GLN A 55 -27.38 -12.06 -26.83
C GLN A 55 -28.23 -11.53 -27.98
N ALA A 56 -27.86 -10.40 -28.58
CA ALA A 56 -28.63 -9.76 -29.64
C ALA A 56 -28.67 -10.57 -30.95
N LYS A 57 -27.59 -11.29 -31.26
CA LYS A 57 -27.44 -12.01 -32.53
C LYS A 57 -27.63 -13.52 -32.42
N SER A 58 -27.86 -14.07 -31.24
CA SER A 58 -27.92 -15.52 -30.99
C SER A 58 -28.97 -16.24 -31.87
N ALA A 59 -30.12 -15.59 -32.15
CA ALA A 59 -31.18 -16.14 -32.96
C ALA A 59 -30.92 -16.11 -34.50
N THR A 60 -29.98 -15.28 -34.97
CA THR A 60 -29.68 -15.05 -36.39
C THR A 60 -28.31 -15.56 -36.83
N MET A 61 -27.46 -15.95 -35.87
CA MET A 61 -26.13 -16.49 -36.17
C MET A 61 -26.18 -18.00 -36.51
N SER A 62 -25.28 -18.45 -37.40
CA SER A 62 -25.01 -19.86 -37.54
C SER A 62 -24.35 -20.42 -36.26
N THR A 63 -24.51 -21.73 -36.02
CA THR A 63 -23.90 -22.39 -34.86
C THR A 63 -22.39 -22.14 -34.81
N ALA A 64 -21.70 -22.32 -35.97
CA ALA A 64 -20.26 -22.06 -36.04
C ALA A 64 -19.85 -20.64 -35.70
N ALA A 65 -20.63 -19.62 -36.12
CA ALA A 65 -20.35 -18.23 -35.80
C ALA A 65 -20.59 -17.91 -34.30
N ARG A 66 -21.57 -18.56 -33.68
CA ARG A 66 -21.84 -18.44 -32.27
C ARG A 66 -20.74 -19.08 -31.43
N ASP A 67 -20.34 -20.32 -31.78
CA ASP A 67 -19.26 -21.04 -31.09
C ASP A 67 -17.93 -20.24 -31.13
N ASP A 68 -17.60 -19.66 -32.30
CA ASP A 68 -16.42 -18.80 -32.44
C ASP A 68 -16.49 -17.54 -31.55
N MET A 69 -17.66 -16.92 -31.43
CA MET A 69 -17.85 -15.74 -30.62
C MET A 69 -17.83 -16.05 -29.12
N GLU A 70 -18.42 -17.20 -28.72
CA GLU A 70 -18.33 -17.70 -27.34
C GLU A 70 -16.88 -18.02 -26.97
N ALA A 71 -16.13 -18.66 -27.83
CA ALA A 71 -14.69 -18.95 -27.61
C ALA A 71 -13.85 -17.67 -27.46
N LYS A 72 -14.17 -16.62 -28.23
CA LYS A 72 -13.52 -15.31 -28.09
C LYS A 72 -13.89 -14.65 -26.76
N TYR A 73 -15.14 -14.70 -26.36
CA TYR A 73 -15.58 -14.18 -25.07
C TYR A 73 -14.88 -14.87 -23.91
N ASP A 74 -14.82 -16.19 -23.92
CA ASP A 74 -14.16 -16.98 -22.90
C ASP A 74 -12.66 -16.66 -22.80
N LYS A 75 -12.00 -16.43 -23.93
CA LYS A 75 -10.60 -16.00 -23.97
C LYS A 75 -10.42 -14.62 -23.31
N GLU A 76 -11.26 -13.66 -23.68
CA GLU A 76 -11.20 -12.31 -23.10
C GLU A 76 -11.52 -12.32 -21.59
N LEU A 77 -12.47 -13.16 -21.16
CA LEU A 77 -12.81 -13.33 -19.73
C LEU A 77 -11.61 -13.91 -18.95
N LYS A 78 -10.91 -14.89 -19.49
CA LYS A 78 -9.68 -15.43 -18.89
C LYS A 78 -8.60 -14.36 -18.77
N GLU A 79 -8.42 -13.55 -19.83
CA GLU A 79 -7.46 -12.44 -19.83
C GLU A 79 -7.83 -11.35 -18.82
N TYR A 80 -9.10 -11.02 -18.67
CA TYR A 80 -9.60 -10.09 -17.65
C TYR A 80 -9.27 -10.59 -16.24
N ASN A 81 -9.60 -11.84 -15.94
CA ASN A 81 -9.36 -12.46 -14.64
C ASN A 81 -7.86 -12.53 -14.31
N ARG A 82 -7.03 -12.81 -15.31
CA ARG A 82 -5.57 -12.77 -15.16
C ARG A 82 -5.08 -11.38 -14.87
N THR A 83 -5.51 -10.37 -15.65
CA THR A 83 -5.13 -8.97 -15.44
C THR A 83 -5.55 -8.48 -14.04
N LEU A 84 -6.75 -8.87 -13.56
CA LEU A 84 -7.21 -8.53 -12.22
C LEU A 84 -6.29 -9.10 -11.13
N LYS A 85 -5.94 -10.37 -11.26
CA LYS A 85 -5.03 -11.03 -10.33
C LYS A 85 -3.64 -10.41 -10.35
N ASP A 86 -3.07 -10.20 -11.55
CA ASP A 86 -1.76 -9.58 -11.73
C ASP A 86 -1.73 -8.17 -11.12
N ALA A 87 -2.81 -7.38 -11.28
CA ALA A 87 -2.94 -6.05 -10.69
C ALA A 87 -2.94 -6.09 -9.15
N GLN A 88 -3.65 -7.06 -8.55
CA GLN A 88 -3.67 -7.24 -7.09
C GLN A 88 -2.30 -7.66 -6.56
N ASP A 89 -1.64 -8.61 -7.23
CA ASP A 89 -0.32 -9.11 -6.83
C ASP A 89 0.75 -8.03 -6.97
N ASP A 90 0.69 -7.22 -8.04
CA ASP A 90 1.60 -6.09 -8.26
C ASP A 90 1.46 -5.01 -7.18
N LEU A 91 0.23 -4.63 -6.83
CA LEU A 91 -0.03 -3.65 -5.77
C LEU A 91 0.49 -4.15 -4.42
N LYS A 92 0.19 -5.41 -4.06
CA LYS A 92 0.67 -6.02 -2.83
C LYS A 92 2.20 -6.09 -2.77
N ARG A 93 2.84 -6.46 -3.88
CA ARG A 93 4.30 -6.50 -3.98
C ARG A 93 4.90 -5.10 -3.75
N LYS A 94 4.37 -4.07 -4.40
CA LYS A 94 4.83 -2.69 -4.27
C LYS A 94 4.64 -2.15 -2.84
N GLU A 95 3.52 -2.47 -2.21
CA GLU A 95 3.29 -2.13 -0.82
C GLU A 95 4.35 -2.76 0.10
N MET A 96 4.63 -4.06 -0.08
CA MET A 96 5.65 -4.75 0.72
C MET A 96 7.08 -4.26 0.44
N GLU A 97 7.41 -3.93 -0.81
CA GLU A 97 8.70 -3.34 -1.19
C GLU A 97 8.95 -2.00 -0.48
N PHE A 98 7.89 -1.26 -0.18
CA PHE A 98 7.97 -0.03 0.59
C PHE A 98 7.96 -0.27 2.11
N LEU A 99 7.01 -1.07 2.61
CA LEU A 99 6.82 -1.25 4.06
C LEU A 99 8.03 -1.90 4.74
N LYS A 100 8.69 -2.87 4.08
CA LYS A 100 9.83 -3.58 4.68
C LYS A 100 11.02 -2.68 4.99
N PRO A 101 11.56 -1.87 4.06
CA PRO A 101 12.63 -0.92 4.37
C PRO A 101 12.16 0.21 5.29
N PHE A 102 10.90 0.66 5.16
CA PHE A 102 10.32 1.69 6.03
C PHE A 102 10.32 1.24 7.50
N SER A 103 9.83 0.03 7.79
CA SER A 103 9.81 -0.52 9.15
C SER A 103 11.22 -0.62 9.72
N LYS A 104 12.17 -1.13 8.94
CA LYS A 104 13.57 -1.21 9.38
C LYS A 104 14.17 0.16 9.71
N ASP A 105 13.95 1.15 8.86
CA ASP A 105 14.43 2.52 9.09
C ASP A 105 13.75 3.14 10.33
N LEU A 106 12.47 2.87 10.53
CA LEU A 106 11.72 3.35 11.69
C LEU A 106 12.28 2.77 12.99
N ASP A 107 12.54 1.46 13.04
CA ASP A 107 13.11 0.79 14.22
C ASP A 107 14.47 1.39 14.59
N GLU A 108 15.35 1.63 13.60
CA GLU A 108 16.66 2.23 13.82
C GLU A 108 16.55 3.68 14.32
N ILE A 109 15.58 4.45 13.81
CA ILE A 109 15.35 5.84 14.24
C ILE A 109 14.81 5.88 15.66
N ILE A 110 13.83 5.02 15.98
CA ILE A 110 13.28 4.91 17.34
C ILE A 110 14.41 4.56 18.32
N LYS A 111 15.24 3.58 18.00
CA LYS A 111 16.38 3.18 18.83
C LYS A 111 17.33 4.35 19.08
N THR A 112 17.81 4.99 18.01
CA THR A 112 18.77 6.12 18.10
C THR A 112 18.18 7.30 18.87
N TYR A 113 16.91 7.62 18.63
CA TYR A 113 16.20 8.70 19.33
C TYR A 113 16.04 8.39 20.81
N SER A 114 15.67 7.15 21.16
CA SER A 114 15.47 6.71 22.54
C SER A 114 16.77 6.73 23.33
N GLU A 115 17.85 6.19 22.78
CA GLU A 115 19.18 6.22 23.41
C GLU A 115 19.63 7.67 23.71
N LYS A 116 19.44 8.57 22.74
CA LYS A 116 19.83 9.98 22.87
C LYS A 116 19.02 10.75 23.93
N ASN A 117 17.75 10.34 24.15
CA ASN A 117 16.83 11.04 25.04
C ASN A 117 16.58 10.30 26.37
N GLY A 118 17.30 9.19 26.61
CA GLY A 118 17.16 8.40 27.83
C GLY A 118 15.75 7.79 27.98
N ILE A 119 15.17 7.32 26.88
CA ILE A 119 13.87 6.63 26.87
C ILE A 119 14.15 5.13 26.97
N ASP A 120 13.56 4.48 27.97
CA ASP A 120 13.78 3.07 28.25
C ASP A 120 12.81 2.18 27.49
N ILE A 121 11.57 2.66 27.26
CA ILE A 121 10.50 1.90 26.59
C ILE A 121 9.76 2.82 25.63
N VAL A 122 9.58 2.34 24.39
CA VAL A 122 8.69 2.95 23.39
C VAL A 122 7.58 1.97 23.07
N LEU A 123 6.34 2.42 23.21
CA LEU A 123 5.14 1.65 22.89
C LEU A 123 4.53 2.17 21.59
N ASP A 124 3.92 1.28 20.82
CA ASP A 124 3.14 1.69 19.64
C ASP A 124 1.66 1.80 20.00
N LYS A 125 1.03 2.92 19.67
CA LYS A 125 -0.41 3.14 19.84
C LYS A 125 -1.26 2.11 19.09
N GLN A 126 -0.71 1.55 18.02
CA GLN A 126 -1.39 0.51 17.24
C GLN A 126 -1.41 -0.87 17.96
N ASN A 127 -0.61 -1.01 19.01
CA ASN A 127 -0.62 -2.23 19.82
C ASN A 127 -1.88 -2.26 20.71
N PRO A 128 -2.78 -3.26 20.58
CA PRO A 128 -4.02 -3.34 21.34
C PRO A 128 -3.82 -3.42 22.87
N ALA A 129 -2.61 -3.73 23.34
CA ALA A 129 -2.27 -3.70 24.76
C ALA A 129 -2.12 -2.27 25.29
N VAL A 130 -1.98 -1.25 24.44
CA VAL A 130 -1.91 0.16 24.83
C VAL A 130 -3.32 0.73 24.87
N VAL A 131 -3.99 0.63 26.00
CA VAL A 131 -5.36 1.14 26.19
C VAL A 131 -5.40 2.66 26.31
N TYR A 132 -4.38 3.23 26.98
CA TYR A 132 -4.25 4.68 27.19
C TYR A 132 -2.78 5.08 27.29
N ALA A 133 -2.43 6.20 26.68
CA ALA A 133 -1.15 6.88 26.85
C ALA A 133 -1.38 8.39 26.89
N ALA A 134 -0.77 9.05 27.86
CA ALA A 134 -0.93 10.50 28.02
C ALA A 134 -0.23 11.25 26.87
N PRO A 135 -0.83 12.31 26.28
CA PRO A 135 -0.23 13.06 25.16
C PRO A 135 1.18 13.60 25.43
N LYS A 136 1.52 13.86 26.71
CA LYS A 136 2.85 14.36 27.08
C LYS A 136 4.02 13.40 26.82
N ILE A 137 3.73 12.10 26.63
CA ILE A 137 4.73 11.09 26.32
C ILE A 137 4.69 10.66 24.84
N ASP A 138 3.90 11.35 24.00
CA ASP A 138 3.84 11.14 22.55
C ASP A 138 5.08 11.76 21.88
N ILE A 139 5.87 10.92 21.23
CA ILE A 139 7.04 11.32 20.47
C ILE A 139 6.86 11.16 18.95
N THR A 140 5.63 10.93 18.49
CA THR A 140 5.33 10.66 17.08
C THR A 140 5.87 11.74 16.14
N SER A 141 5.64 13.01 16.46
CA SER A 141 6.09 14.12 15.61
C SER A 141 7.62 14.25 15.54
N GLN A 142 8.30 13.97 16.66
CA GLN A 142 9.75 13.96 16.71
C GLN A 142 10.34 12.82 15.87
N ILE A 143 9.71 11.66 15.91
CA ILE A 143 10.10 10.51 15.07
C ILE A 143 9.84 10.80 13.59
N ILE A 144 8.71 11.42 13.21
CA ILE A 144 8.46 11.85 11.82
C ILE A 144 9.58 12.79 11.34
N THR A 145 9.92 13.79 12.15
CA THR A 145 10.99 14.76 11.81
C THR A 145 12.34 14.06 11.62
N ALA A 146 12.69 13.14 12.52
CA ALA A 146 13.93 12.37 12.44
C ALA A 146 13.95 11.45 11.21
N PHE A 147 12.80 10.84 10.89
CA PHE A 147 12.61 9.98 9.72
C PHE A 147 12.81 10.75 8.41
N ASP A 148 12.16 11.91 8.28
CA ASP A 148 12.26 12.74 7.09
C ASP A 148 13.69 13.28 6.88
N LYS A 149 14.35 13.69 7.94
CA LYS A 149 15.76 14.10 7.90
C LYS A 149 16.68 12.98 7.39
N ARG A 150 16.55 11.77 7.95
CA ARG A 150 17.34 10.61 7.51
C ARG A 150 17.12 10.28 6.04
N ASN A 151 15.87 10.35 5.56
CA ASN A 151 15.56 10.09 4.16
C ASN A 151 16.18 11.14 3.21
N GLN A 152 16.22 12.40 3.60
CA GLN A 152 16.89 13.46 2.85
C GLN A 152 18.40 13.20 2.76
N GLU A 153 19.04 12.80 3.86
CA GLU A 153 20.48 12.47 3.91
C GLU A 153 20.81 11.25 3.02
N LYS A 154 19.94 10.22 2.99
CA LYS A 154 20.11 9.07 2.09
C LYS A 154 20.01 9.46 0.62
N LYS A 155 19.03 10.28 0.24
CA LYS A 155 18.85 10.79 -1.13
C LYS A 155 20.02 11.68 -1.57
N GLY A 156 20.64 12.43 -0.66
CA GLY A 156 21.80 13.27 -0.94
C GLY A 156 23.10 12.48 -1.17
N LYS A 157 23.24 11.26 -0.65
CA LYS A 157 24.41 10.40 -0.83
C LYS A 157 24.37 9.53 -2.09
N THR A 158 23.22 9.45 -2.77
CA THR A 158 23.02 8.63 -3.97
C THR A 158 23.12 9.45 -5.27
N LYS A 159 23.47 10.73 -5.19
CA LYS A 159 23.86 11.60 -6.28
C LYS A 159 25.38 11.77 -6.31
#